data_af0183352f61df8530df5b0c99ea7a9c
#
_entry.id   af0183352f61df8530df5b0c99ea7a9c
#
_cell.length_a   1.000
_cell.length_b   1.000
_cell.length_c   1.000
_cell.angle_alpha   90.00
_cell.angle_beta   90.00
_cell.angle_gamma   90.00
#
_symmetry.space_group_name_H-M   'P 1'
#
loop_
_entity.id
_entity.type
_entity.pdbx_description
1 polymer ?
#
loop_
_entity_poly.entity_id
_entity_poly.type
_entity_poly.pdbx_seq_one_letter_code
_entity_poly.pdbx_strand_id
1 'polypeptide(L)'
;MTDVFFTILQMELWSTVFLEESDWATCTVNLATWNRITEENPSTRLFAEITYYEQKIFVALGIPYNNDGSSTEKIYVPGWLLDRISLEGSGQEVEVTWLTQEHFPEASRIVLRPHDSAFYLTDVKDELEQALTRIGVIREGDTLVIPLQSLGGYEITLDVVKTEPANIVLAQGDEVIMEFEEALDTIVTETVTEIPDTTFDPASMLPPLSKHPEGRVLGGEIRYMPDGRRWNPWKDGPWVKDMPHK
;
A
#
# COMPACT_ATOMS: atom_id res chain seq x y z
N MET A 1 29.19 -28.08 1.40
CA MET A 1 28.81 -26.76 1.93
C MET A 1 29.68 -25.77 1.18
N THR A 2 29.16 -25.19 0.12
CA THR A 2 29.89 -24.17 -0.65
C THR A 2 29.67 -22.86 0.11
N ASP A 3 30.76 -22.28 0.66
CA ASP A 3 30.71 -20.94 1.23
C ASP A 3 30.34 -19.96 0.10
N VAL A 4 29.10 -19.53 0.09
CA VAL A 4 28.63 -18.49 -0.82
C VAL A 4 29.17 -17.17 -0.27
N PHE A 5 30.22 -16.66 -0.89
CA PHE A 5 30.75 -15.34 -0.57
C PHE A 5 29.76 -14.29 -1.05
N PHE A 6 29.07 -13.66 -0.12
CA PHE A 6 28.24 -12.51 -0.41
C PHE A 6 29.12 -11.29 -0.63
N THR A 7 28.99 -10.67 -1.77
CA THR A 7 29.64 -9.38 -2.02
C THR A 7 28.84 -8.30 -1.33
N ILE A 8 29.37 -7.79 -0.21
CA ILE A 8 28.79 -6.63 0.48
C ILE A 8 29.32 -5.36 -0.18
N LEU A 9 28.43 -4.50 -0.63
CA LEU A 9 28.75 -3.24 -1.27
C LEU A 9 28.20 -2.07 -0.47
N GLN A 10 28.99 -1.02 -0.33
CA GLN A 10 28.50 0.29 0.11
C GLN A 10 28.00 1.05 -1.09
N MET A 11 26.74 1.45 -1.10
CA MET A 11 26.09 2.11 -2.23
C MET A 11 25.30 3.33 -1.77
N GLU A 12 25.17 4.32 -2.64
CA GLU A 12 24.21 5.41 -2.43
C GLU A 12 22.79 4.93 -2.81
N LEU A 13 21.87 5.07 -1.88
CA LEU A 13 20.46 4.72 -2.07
C LEU A 13 19.69 5.88 -2.67
N TRP A 14 18.99 5.61 -3.76
CA TRP A 14 18.16 6.58 -4.47
C TRP A 14 16.76 6.01 -4.74
N SER A 15 15.76 6.90 -4.82
CA SER A 15 14.43 6.50 -5.27
C SER A 15 14.38 6.34 -6.78
N THR A 16 13.64 5.33 -7.27
CA THR A 16 13.39 5.14 -8.71
C THR A 16 12.67 6.31 -9.37
N VAL A 17 12.06 7.21 -8.59
CA VAL A 17 11.42 8.44 -9.09
C VAL A 17 12.42 9.37 -9.83
N PHE A 18 13.72 9.23 -9.57
CA PHE A 18 14.77 10.00 -10.25
C PHE A 18 15.20 9.40 -11.61
N LEU A 19 14.58 8.30 -12.03
CA LEU A 19 14.82 7.65 -13.31
C LEU A 19 13.66 7.93 -14.28
N GLU A 20 13.98 8.07 -15.58
CA GLU A 20 12.97 8.24 -16.64
C GLU A 20 12.10 6.98 -16.81
N GLU A 21 12.73 5.81 -16.69
CA GLU A 21 12.07 4.52 -16.74
C GLU A 21 12.32 3.79 -15.42
N SER A 22 11.27 3.43 -14.72
CA SER A 22 11.35 2.73 -13.45
C SER A 22 10.33 1.61 -13.35
N ASP A 23 10.72 0.57 -12.65
CA ASP A 23 9.83 -0.52 -12.26
C ASP A 23 9.38 -0.33 -10.81
N TRP A 24 8.09 -0.46 -10.56
CA TRP A 24 7.51 -0.30 -9.23
C TRP A 24 7.89 -1.44 -8.24
N ALA A 25 8.38 -2.58 -8.74
CA ALA A 25 8.63 -3.79 -7.95
C ALA A 25 10.11 -4.14 -7.79
N THR A 26 11.01 -3.57 -8.61
CA THR A 26 12.42 -3.98 -8.67
C THR A 26 13.38 -2.83 -8.42
N CYS A 27 14.56 -3.13 -7.89
CA CYS A 27 15.65 -2.18 -7.84
C CYS A 27 16.46 -2.21 -9.14
N THR A 28 17.17 -1.15 -9.40
CA THR A 28 18.10 -1.06 -10.53
C THR A 28 19.45 -0.46 -10.11
N VAL A 29 20.51 -0.94 -10.75
CA VAL A 29 21.89 -0.45 -10.61
C VAL A 29 22.44 -0.09 -11.98
N ASN A 30 23.60 0.57 -12.04
CA ASN A 30 24.24 0.83 -13.32
C ASN A 30 24.67 -0.46 -14.02
N LEU A 31 24.82 -0.40 -15.35
CA LEU A 31 25.14 -1.57 -16.17
C LEU A 31 26.45 -2.27 -15.75
N ALA A 32 27.46 -1.52 -15.31
CA ALA A 32 28.73 -2.11 -14.89
C ALA A 32 28.58 -2.95 -13.62
N THR A 33 27.89 -2.42 -12.61
CA THR A 33 27.57 -3.14 -11.37
C THR A 33 26.66 -4.32 -11.66
N TRP A 34 25.65 -4.14 -12.52
CA TRP A 34 24.72 -5.20 -12.93
C TRP A 34 25.45 -6.38 -13.57
N ASN A 35 26.36 -6.12 -14.54
CA ASN A 35 27.16 -7.16 -15.17
C ASN A 35 28.03 -7.92 -14.15
N ARG A 36 28.71 -7.21 -13.26
CA ARG A 36 29.56 -7.81 -12.23
C ARG A 36 28.76 -8.78 -11.36
N ILE A 37 27.58 -8.37 -10.88
CA ILE A 37 26.73 -9.18 -9.99
C ILE A 37 26.16 -10.39 -10.73
N THR A 38 25.73 -10.22 -11.98
CA THR A 38 25.13 -11.31 -12.76
C THR A 38 26.14 -12.28 -13.33
N GLU A 39 27.38 -11.86 -13.61
CA GLU A 39 28.48 -12.75 -14.00
C GLU A 39 28.84 -13.74 -12.89
N GLU A 40 28.79 -13.29 -11.63
CA GLU A 40 29.04 -14.14 -10.45
C GLU A 40 27.90 -15.15 -10.22
N ASN A 41 26.68 -14.83 -10.68
CA ASN A 41 25.46 -15.63 -10.43
C ASN A 41 24.63 -15.81 -11.70
N PRO A 42 25.16 -16.49 -12.73
CA PRO A 42 24.43 -16.66 -13.97
C PRO A 42 23.20 -17.55 -13.78
N SER A 43 22.11 -17.19 -14.43
CA SER A 43 20.86 -17.96 -14.49
C SER A 43 20.02 -18.00 -13.18
N THR A 44 20.34 -17.18 -12.20
CA THR A 44 19.62 -17.13 -10.91
C THR A 44 18.99 -15.76 -10.72
N ARG A 45 17.76 -15.73 -10.23
CA ARG A 45 17.15 -14.46 -9.83
C ARG A 45 17.86 -13.89 -8.61
N LEU A 46 18.20 -12.62 -8.65
CA LEU A 46 18.95 -11.93 -7.62
C LEU A 46 18.06 -10.96 -6.86
N PHE A 47 18.39 -10.81 -5.57
CA PHE A 47 17.74 -9.89 -4.65
C PHE A 47 18.79 -9.07 -3.92
N ALA A 48 18.52 -7.79 -3.72
CA ALA A 48 19.30 -6.96 -2.83
C ALA A 48 18.68 -7.01 -1.43
N GLU A 49 19.46 -7.41 -0.45
CA GLU A 49 19.21 -7.10 0.95
C GLU A 49 19.88 -5.76 1.23
N ILE A 50 19.07 -4.73 1.48
CA ILE A 50 19.55 -3.38 1.78
C ILE A 50 19.40 -3.16 3.28
N THR A 51 20.52 -2.88 3.92
CA THR A 51 20.59 -2.63 5.35
C THR A 51 20.88 -1.16 5.61
N TYR A 52 20.01 -0.52 6.39
CA TYR A 52 20.20 0.83 6.91
C TYR A 52 19.97 0.84 8.41
N TYR A 53 21.03 1.06 9.18
CA TYR A 53 21.07 0.79 10.63
C TYR A 53 20.62 -0.64 10.94
N GLU A 54 19.55 -0.81 11.71
CA GLU A 54 18.98 -2.11 12.10
C GLU A 54 17.84 -2.58 11.17
N GLN A 55 17.44 -1.73 10.21
CA GLN A 55 16.34 -2.04 9.30
C GLN A 55 16.86 -2.69 8.03
N LYS A 56 16.07 -3.64 7.52
CA LYS A 56 16.39 -4.38 6.29
C LYS A 56 15.18 -4.40 5.37
N ILE A 57 15.45 -4.20 4.10
CA ILE A 57 14.48 -4.43 3.03
C ILE A 57 15.06 -5.38 1.99
N PHE A 58 14.17 -6.10 1.32
CA PHE A 58 14.51 -7.01 0.23
C PHE A 58 13.84 -6.53 -1.05
N VAL A 59 14.59 -6.53 -2.15
CA VAL A 59 14.06 -6.10 -3.44
C VAL A 59 14.72 -6.90 -4.56
N ALA A 60 13.94 -7.34 -5.55
CA ALA A 60 14.46 -8.05 -6.70
C ALA A 60 15.29 -7.13 -7.59
N LEU A 61 16.39 -7.64 -8.15
CA LEU A 61 17.19 -6.95 -9.15
C LEU A 61 16.43 -6.92 -10.48
N GLY A 62 16.23 -5.73 -11.01
CA GLY A 62 15.60 -5.48 -12.29
C GLY A 62 16.60 -5.19 -13.42
N ILE A 63 16.14 -4.47 -14.43
CA ILE A 63 16.93 -4.07 -15.60
C ILE A 63 17.90 -2.95 -15.19
N PRO A 64 19.16 -2.99 -15.65
CA PRO A 64 20.13 -1.94 -15.33
C PRO A 64 19.78 -0.60 -16.01
N TYR A 65 20.14 0.49 -15.36
CA TYR A 65 20.08 1.81 -16.00
C TYR A 65 21.40 2.16 -16.69
N ASN A 66 21.33 3.03 -17.67
CA ASN A 66 22.52 3.56 -18.33
C ASN A 66 23.30 4.45 -17.38
N ASN A 67 24.63 4.30 -17.37
CA ASN A 67 25.51 5.02 -16.45
C ASN A 67 25.39 6.55 -16.65
N ASP A 68 25.18 7.28 -15.57
CA ASP A 68 25.13 8.74 -15.52
C ASP A 68 26.52 9.41 -15.47
N GLY A 69 27.60 8.63 -15.63
CA GLY A 69 28.98 9.09 -15.52
C GLY A 69 29.44 9.31 -14.07
N SER A 70 28.61 8.99 -13.08
CA SER A 70 28.98 9.05 -11.66
C SER A 70 30.02 7.99 -11.32
N SER A 71 30.98 8.38 -10.49
CA SER A 71 31.98 7.45 -9.93
C SER A 71 31.44 6.66 -8.72
N THR A 72 30.32 7.09 -8.16
CA THR A 72 29.70 6.45 -6.98
C THR A 72 28.75 5.36 -7.42
N GLU A 73 28.82 4.22 -6.77
CA GLU A 73 27.87 3.13 -6.98
C GLU A 73 26.50 3.51 -6.39
N LYS A 74 25.47 3.49 -7.21
CA LYS A 74 24.11 3.84 -6.83
C LYS A 74 23.17 2.66 -6.99
N ILE A 75 22.22 2.52 -6.06
CA ILE A 75 21.09 1.63 -6.17
C ILE A 75 19.79 2.44 -6.11
N TYR A 76 18.93 2.24 -7.10
CA TYR A 76 17.61 2.88 -7.16
C TYR A 76 16.55 1.87 -6.75
N VAL A 77 15.69 2.26 -5.81
CA VAL A 77 14.69 1.41 -5.18
C VAL A 77 13.32 2.07 -5.27
N PRO A 78 12.23 1.29 -5.46
CA PRO A 78 10.86 1.81 -5.43
C PRO A 78 10.55 2.61 -4.16
N GLY A 79 9.85 3.73 -4.31
CA GLY A 79 9.56 4.65 -3.20
C GLY A 79 8.86 3.99 -2.01
N TRP A 80 7.88 3.12 -2.29
CA TRP A 80 7.12 2.43 -1.24
C TRP A 80 7.99 1.52 -0.34
N LEU A 81 9.14 1.02 -0.85
CA LEU A 81 10.11 0.29 -0.02
C LEU A 81 10.94 1.23 0.86
N LEU A 82 11.20 2.45 0.39
CA LEU A 82 11.95 3.45 1.16
C LEU A 82 11.14 3.97 2.35
N ASP A 83 9.84 4.10 2.19
CA ASP A 83 8.92 4.51 3.26
C ASP A 83 9.00 3.55 4.46
N ARG A 84 9.23 2.26 4.20
CA ARG A 84 9.36 1.23 5.24
C ARG A 84 10.59 1.40 6.14
N ILE A 85 11.65 2.00 5.63
CA ILE A 85 12.87 2.28 6.39
C ILE A 85 13.04 3.77 6.68
N SER A 86 11.96 4.54 6.48
CA SER A 86 11.91 5.98 6.74
C SER A 86 13.04 6.77 6.06
N LEU A 87 13.37 6.40 4.82
CA LEU A 87 14.37 7.07 4.00
C LEU A 87 13.73 7.87 2.88
N GLU A 88 14.29 9.05 2.61
CA GLU A 88 13.87 9.90 1.50
C GLU A 88 14.41 9.41 0.14
N GLY A 89 15.41 8.50 0.15
CA GLY A 89 16.00 7.93 -1.06
C GLY A 89 16.75 8.94 -1.90
N SER A 90 17.60 9.74 -1.28
CA SER A 90 18.38 10.78 -1.93
C SER A 90 19.85 10.80 -1.48
N GLY A 91 20.59 9.73 -1.83
CA GLY A 91 22.04 9.68 -1.62
C GLY A 91 22.49 9.24 -0.22
N GLN A 92 21.63 8.55 0.54
CA GLN A 92 22.05 7.92 1.78
C GLN A 92 22.95 6.73 1.50
N GLU A 93 24.04 6.58 2.28
CA GLU A 93 24.89 5.41 2.21
C GLU A 93 24.22 4.22 2.90
N VAL A 94 24.16 3.10 2.20
CA VAL A 94 23.57 1.84 2.67
C VAL A 94 24.47 0.66 2.38
N GLU A 95 24.34 -0.38 3.18
CA GLU A 95 24.97 -1.66 2.91
C GLU A 95 24.04 -2.52 2.06
N VAL A 96 24.55 -3.05 0.95
CA VAL A 96 23.80 -3.91 0.02
C VAL A 96 24.48 -5.26 -0.07
N THR A 97 23.73 -6.31 0.23
CA THR A 97 24.16 -7.71 0.08
C THR A 97 23.32 -8.36 -1.02
N TRP A 98 23.96 -8.98 -2.00
CA TRP A 98 23.27 -9.67 -3.09
C TRP A 98 23.02 -11.12 -2.74
N LEU A 99 21.75 -11.52 -2.81
CA LEU A 99 21.27 -12.85 -2.47
C LEU A 99 20.64 -13.51 -3.68
N THR A 100 20.81 -14.82 -3.79
CA THR A 100 20.09 -15.61 -4.82
C THR A 100 18.76 -16.10 -4.27
N GLN A 101 17.85 -16.51 -5.16
CA GLN A 101 16.55 -17.07 -4.75
C GLN A 101 16.67 -18.28 -3.82
N GLU A 102 17.78 -19.03 -3.89
CA GLU A 102 18.02 -20.21 -3.05
C GLU A 102 18.18 -19.89 -1.55
N HIS A 103 18.37 -18.61 -1.20
CA HIS A 103 18.44 -18.16 0.19
C HIS A 103 17.08 -18.08 0.87
N PHE A 104 16.00 -18.11 0.08
CA PHE A 104 14.66 -17.95 0.58
C PHE A 104 13.86 -19.23 0.35
N PRO A 105 13.20 -19.78 1.36
CA PRO A 105 12.27 -20.88 1.14
C PRO A 105 11.09 -20.41 0.28
N GLU A 106 10.60 -21.28 -0.58
CA GLU A 106 9.38 -21.02 -1.33
C GLU A 106 8.19 -20.92 -0.38
N ALA A 107 7.30 -19.98 -0.65
CA ALA A 107 6.10 -19.80 0.13
C ALA A 107 5.14 -20.98 -0.07
N SER A 108 4.61 -21.51 1.03
CA SER A 108 3.48 -22.45 1.02
C SER A 108 2.17 -21.74 1.35
N ARG A 109 2.23 -20.68 2.16
CA ARG A 109 1.08 -19.87 2.55
C ARG A 109 1.48 -18.42 2.78
N ILE A 110 0.64 -17.49 2.31
CA ILE A 110 0.76 -16.06 2.53
C ILE A 110 -0.60 -15.54 3.00
N VAL A 111 -0.64 -14.85 4.13
CA VAL A 111 -1.83 -14.19 4.65
C VAL A 111 -1.66 -12.69 4.50
N LEU A 112 -2.57 -12.05 3.79
CA LEU A 112 -2.56 -10.63 3.47
C LEU A 112 -3.77 -9.93 4.08
N ARG A 113 -3.59 -8.67 4.49
CA ARG A 113 -4.67 -7.81 4.96
C ARG A 113 -4.73 -6.56 4.10
N PRO A 114 -5.78 -6.37 3.31
CA PRO A 114 -6.00 -5.11 2.58
C PRO A 114 -6.25 -3.93 3.52
N HIS A 115 -5.79 -2.75 3.14
CA HIS A 115 -6.14 -1.53 3.85
C HIS A 115 -7.54 -1.03 3.49
N ASP A 116 -7.99 -1.32 2.27
CA ASP A 116 -9.27 -0.87 1.72
C ASP A 116 -10.18 -2.07 1.37
N SER A 117 -11.41 -2.05 1.86
CA SER A 117 -12.44 -3.06 1.61
C SER A 117 -12.89 -3.11 0.15
N ALA A 118 -12.66 -2.05 -0.63
CA ALA A 118 -12.90 -2.03 -2.07
C ALA A 118 -12.10 -3.11 -2.83
N PHE A 119 -11.00 -3.60 -2.24
CA PHE A 119 -10.25 -4.75 -2.75
C PHE A 119 -11.15 -5.96 -3.05
N TYR A 120 -12.14 -6.25 -2.20
CA TYR A 120 -13.05 -7.40 -2.35
C TYR A 120 -14.14 -7.23 -3.43
N LEU A 121 -14.29 -6.01 -3.96
CA LEU A 121 -15.28 -5.73 -5.00
C LEU A 121 -14.78 -6.05 -6.41
N THR A 122 -13.50 -6.37 -6.54
CA THR A 122 -12.83 -6.56 -7.83
C THR A 122 -12.14 -7.92 -7.85
N ASP A 123 -12.22 -8.62 -8.99
CA ASP A 123 -11.46 -9.85 -9.20
C ASP A 123 -10.03 -9.49 -9.65
N VAL A 124 -9.14 -9.41 -8.69
CA VAL A 124 -7.73 -9.01 -8.88
C VAL A 124 -6.75 -10.15 -8.64
N LYS A 125 -7.25 -11.37 -8.49
CA LYS A 125 -6.45 -12.52 -8.06
C LYS A 125 -5.24 -12.76 -8.96
N ASP A 126 -5.45 -12.90 -10.25
CA ASP A 126 -4.38 -13.21 -11.21
C ASP A 126 -3.34 -12.09 -11.28
N GLU A 127 -3.80 -10.83 -11.21
CA GLU A 127 -2.92 -9.68 -11.24
C GLU A 127 -2.08 -9.57 -9.97
N LEU A 128 -2.69 -9.89 -8.82
CA LEU A 128 -2.00 -9.94 -7.54
C LEU A 128 -0.94 -11.07 -7.51
N GLU A 129 -1.25 -12.26 -8.01
CA GLU A 129 -0.29 -13.36 -8.12
C GLU A 129 0.93 -12.96 -8.96
N GLN A 130 0.70 -12.29 -10.09
CA GLN A 130 1.78 -11.77 -10.93
C GLN A 130 2.60 -10.70 -10.21
N ALA A 131 1.94 -9.81 -9.48
CA ALA A 131 2.59 -8.76 -8.73
C ALA A 131 3.47 -9.32 -7.60
N LEU A 132 2.97 -10.28 -6.82
CA LEU A 132 3.73 -10.93 -5.76
C LEU A 132 4.93 -11.70 -6.32
N THR A 133 4.73 -12.41 -7.43
CA THR A 133 5.84 -13.08 -8.15
C THR A 133 6.89 -12.06 -8.61
N ARG A 134 6.48 -10.88 -9.05
CA ARG A 134 7.38 -9.81 -9.49
C ARG A 134 8.16 -9.19 -8.33
N ILE A 135 7.54 -8.95 -7.19
CA ILE A 135 8.20 -8.53 -5.94
C ILE A 135 9.21 -9.60 -5.53
N GLY A 136 8.81 -10.85 -5.54
CA GLY A 136 9.63 -12.04 -5.27
C GLY A 136 9.77 -12.35 -3.80
N VAL A 137 10.49 -11.57 -3.03
CA VAL A 137 10.69 -11.84 -1.57
C VAL A 137 9.67 -11.04 -0.76
N ILE A 138 8.98 -11.74 0.13
CA ILE A 138 7.96 -11.18 1.02
C ILE A 138 8.33 -11.54 2.46
N ARG A 139 8.23 -10.57 3.35
CA ARG A 139 8.50 -10.73 4.79
C ARG A 139 7.25 -10.43 5.61
N GLU A 140 7.01 -11.24 6.62
CA GLU A 140 5.97 -11.00 7.62
C GLU A 140 6.15 -9.64 8.30
N GLY A 141 5.06 -8.88 8.41
CA GLY A 141 5.06 -7.51 8.90
C GLY A 141 5.39 -6.42 7.87
N ASP A 142 5.64 -6.80 6.61
CA ASP A 142 5.83 -5.83 5.54
C ASP A 142 4.50 -5.28 5.03
N THR A 143 4.52 -4.04 4.58
CA THR A 143 3.42 -3.42 3.82
C THR A 143 3.80 -3.34 2.35
N LEU A 144 2.98 -3.90 1.47
CA LEU A 144 3.15 -3.91 0.02
C LEU A 144 2.26 -2.85 -0.61
N VAL A 145 2.79 -2.13 -1.60
CA VAL A 145 2.01 -1.20 -2.44
C VAL A 145 2.07 -1.70 -3.87
N ILE A 146 0.92 -2.10 -4.40
CA ILE A 146 0.80 -2.78 -5.69
C ILE A 146 -0.12 -2.00 -6.61
N PRO A 147 0.37 -1.48 -7.74
CA PRO A 147 -0.48 -0.85 -8.76
C PRO A 147 -1.23 -1.93 -9.55
N LEU A 148 -2.56 -1.86 -9.57
CA LEU A 148 -3.41 -2.78 -10.31
C LEU A 148 -3.90 -2.14 -11.61
N GLN A 149 -3.56 -2.73 -12.73
CA GLN A 149 -3.95 -2.23 -14.06
C GLN A 149 -5.46 -2.37 -14.30
N SER A 150 -6.06 -3.44 -13.79
CA SER A 150 -7.53 -3.65 -13.82
C SER A 150 -8.32 -2.52 -13.14
N LEU A 151 -7.69 -1.83 -12.20
CA LEU A 151 -8.24 -0.65 -11.51
C LEU A 151 -7.70 0.68 -12.09
N GLY A 152 -7.20 0.68 -13.34
CA GLY A 152 -6.66 1.88 -13.97
C GLY A 152 -5.34 2.37 -13.37
N GLY A 153 -4.56 1.48 -12.78
CA GLY A 153 -3.28 1.81 -12.12
C GLY A 153 -3.44 2.28 -10.67
N TYR A 154 -4.63 2.10 -10.08
CA TYR A 154 -4.83 2.39 -8.66
C TYR A 154 -3.93 1.49 -7.81
N GLU A 155 -3.27 2.09 -6.84
CA GLU A 155 -2.39 1.39 -5.91
C GLU A 155 -3.19 0.83 -4.75
N ILE A 156 -3.08 -0.49 -4.54
CA ILE A 156 -3.61 -1.14 -3.34
C ILE A 156 -2.49 -1.31 -2.31
N THR A 157 -2.84 -1.16 -1.05
CA THR A 157 -1.94 -1.39 0.08
C THR A 157 -2.37 -2.65 0.82
N LEU A 158 -1.41 -3.56 1.04
CA LEU A 158 -1.62 -4.85 1.69
C LEU A 158 -0.57 -5.05 2.78
N ASP A 159 -0.99 -5.38 4.01
CA ASP A 159 -0.07 -5.86 5.04
C ASP A 159 0.16 -7.35 4.90
N VAL A 160 1.41 -7.78 5.02
CA VAL A 160 1.77 -9.20 5.12
C VAL A 160 1.62 -9.63 6.57
N VAL A 161 0.52 -10.29 6.89
CA VAL A 161 0.19 -10.69 8.25
C VAL A 161 0.99 -11.92 8.67
N LYS A 162 1.13 -12.88 7.75
CA LYS A 162 1.83 -14.14 8.03
C LYS A 162 2.39 -14.75 6.77
N THR A 163 3.55 -15.42 6.89
CA THR A 163 4.15 -16.22 5.83
C THR A 163 4.57 -17.59 6.35
N GLU A 164 4.47 -18.63 5.53
CA GLU A 164 4.92 -19.98 5.84
C GLU A 164 5.75 -20.51 4.65
N PRO A 165 6.84 -21.27 4.89
CA PRO A 165 7.28 -21.91 6.15
C PRO A 165 8.13 -21.02 7.07
N ALA A 166 8.51 -19.82 6.65
CA ALA A 166 9.35 -18.89 7.40
C ALA A 166 8.78 -17.47 7.34
N ASN A 167 9.31 -16.57 8.20
CA ASN A 167 8.92 -15.17 8.22
C ASN A 167 9.40 -14.34 7.00
N ILE A 168 10.30 -14.90 6.21
CA ILE A 168 10.76 -14.36 4.91
C ILE A 168 10.68 -15.51 3.92
N VAL A 169 9.95 -15.32 2.84
CA VAL A 169 9.70 -16.35 1.83
C VAL A 169 9.83 -15.77 0.43
N LEU A 170 10.09 -16.65 -0.53
CA LEU A 170 10.00 -16.34 -1.95
C LEU A 170 8.55 -16.55 -2.40
N ALA A 171 7.92 -15.49 -2.91
CA ALA A 171 6.52 -15.54 -3.38
C ALA A 171 6.42 -16.23 -4.74
N GLN A 172 6.89 -17.45 -4.81
CA GLN A 172 6.76 -18.35 -5.95
C GLN A 172 6.65 -19.78 -5.42
N GLY A 173 6.07 -20.66 -6.20
CA GLY A 173 5.87 -22.07 -5.88
C GLY A 173 4.72 -22.63 -6.70
N ASP A 174 4.64 -23.96 -6.81
CA ASP A 174 3.60 -24.61 -7.61
C ASP A 174 2.21 -24.49 -6.98
N GLU A 175 2.13 -24.39 -5.64
CA GLU A 175 0.88 -24.29 -4.87
C GLU A 175 1.05 -23.35 -3.67
N VAL A 176 0.93 -22.03 -3.88
CA VAL A 176 0.93 -21.06 -2.79
C VAL A 176 -0.51 -20.78 -2.37
N ILE A 177 -0.84 -21.01 -1.11
CA ILE A 177 -2.14 -20.67 -0.54
C ILE A 177 -2.13 -19.19 -0.17
N MET A 178 -2.95 -18.38 -0.85
CA MET A 178 -3.18 -16.99 -0.47
C MET A 178 -4.48 -16.87 0.32
N GLU A 179 -4.40 -16.26 1.48
CA GLU A 179 -5.54 -15.94 2.33
C GLU A 179 -5.61 -14.45 2.59
N PHE A 180 -6.82 -13.95 2.79
CA PHE A 180 -7.06 -12.54 3.08
C PHE A 180 -7.81 -12.39 4.39
N GLU A 181 -7.30 -11.54 5.27
CA GLU A 181 -8.01 -11.07 6.45
C GLU A 181 -8.93 -9.89 6.09
N GLU A 182 -9.87 -9.58 6.98
CA GLU A 182 -10.72 -8.39 6.82
C GLU A 182 -9.90 -7.12 6.63
N ALA A 183 -10.36 -6.24 5.74
CA ALA A 183 -9.70 -4.98 5.46
C ALA A 183 -9.67 -4.06 6.70
N LEU A 184 -8.64 -3.22 6.79
CA LEU A 184 -8.45 -2.32 7.94
C LEU A 184 -9.57 -1.28 8.08
N ASP A 185 -10.20 -0.87 6.97
CA ASP A 185 -11.31 0.08 6.96
C ASP A 185 -12.67 -0.58 7.23
N THR A 186 -12.74 -1.91 7.38
CA THR A 186 -13.98 -2.60 7.72
C THR A 186 -14.40 -2.19 9.12
N ILE A 187 -15.45 -1.40 9.22
CA ILE A 187 -16.04 -1.04 10.50
C ILE A 187 -16.63 -2.35 11.07
N VAL A 188 -15.98 -2.89 12.10
CA VAL A 188 -16.59 -3.94 12.92
C VAL A 188 -17.82 -3.33 13.55
N THR A 189 -18.97 -3.51 12.92
CA THR A 189 -20.24 -3.26 13.58
C THR A 189 -20.29 -4.32 14.68
N GLU A 190 -19.83 -3.97 15.88
CA GLU A 190 -20.09 -4.81 17.05
C GLU A 190 -21.57 -5.15 16.97
N THR A 191 -21.87 -6.42 16.80
CA THR A 191 -23.22 -6.93 16.91
C THR A 191 -23.69 -6.47 18.28
N VAL A 192 -24.52 -5.42 18.28
CA VAL A 192 -25.22 -4.98 19.47
C VAL A 192 -25.92 -6.23 19.97
N THR A 193 -25.36 -6.85 21.00
CA THR A 193 -25.97 -7.92 21.73
C THR A 193 -27.40 -7.45 22.02
N GLU A 194 -28.39 -8.19 21.52
CA GLU A 194 -29.79 -7.90 21.68
C GLU A 194 -30.00 -7.45 23.14
N ILE A 195 -30.27 -6.17 23.32
CA ILE A 195 -30.74 -5.65 24.60
C ILE A 195 -32.05 -6.37 24.83
N PRO A 196 -32.20 -7.14 25.93
CA PRO A 196 -33.44 -7.85 26.19
C PRO A 196 -34.59 -6.83 26.11
N ASP A 197 -35.63 -7.23 25.44
CA ASP A 197 -36.85 -6.51 25.10
C ASP A 197 -37.49 -5.89 26.39
N THR A 198 -36.87 -4.81 26.85
CA THR A 198 -37.54 -3.91 27.77
C THR A 198 -38.39 -3.03 26.87
N THR A 199 -39.70 -3.20 26.93
CA THR A 199 -40.73 -2.41 26.26
C THR A 199 -40.37 -0.92 26.37
N PHE A 200 -39.63 -0.46 25.38
CA PHE A 200 -39.28 0.94 25.25
C PHE A 200 -40.52 1.67 24.75
N ASP A 201 -41.17 2.41 25.65
CA ASP A 201 -42.25 3.33 25.28
C ASP A 201 -41.64 4.64 24.82
N PRO A 202 -41.52 4.86 23.49
CA PRO A 202 -40.93 6.07 22.95
C PRO A 202 -41.73 7.36 23.27
N ALA A 203 -42.97 7.21 23.72
CA ALA A 203 -43.82 8.35 24.08
C ALA A 203 -43.47 8.94 25.45
N SER A 204 -42.79 8.20 26.32
CA SER A 204 -42.45 8.67 27.68
C SER A 204 -41.19 9.54 27.75
N MET A 205 -40.35 9.55 26.73
CA MET A 205 -39.08 10.29 26.73
C MET A 205 -39.06 11.55 25.87
N LEU A 206 -40.09 11.80 25.09
CA LEU A 206 -40.17 13.06 24.35
C LEU A 206 -40.76 14.14 25.23
N PRO A 207 -40.04 15.24 25.53
CA PRO A 207 -40.65 16.39 26.14
C PRO A 207 -41.80 16.88 25.23
N PRO A 208 -42.90 17.34 25.81
CA PRO A 208 -44.06 17.76 25.02
C PRO A 208 -43.66 18.83 24.01
N LEU A 209 -43.94 18.60 22.75
CA LEU A 209 -43.63 19.41 21.56
C LEU A 209 -43.94 20.91 21.73
N SER A 210 -44.81 21.24 22.66
CA SER A 210 -45.25 22.63 22.97
C SER A 210 -44.21 23.52 23.63
N LYS A 211 -43.06 23.01 24.02
CA LYS A 211 -42.02 23.79 24.75
C LYS A 211 -40.77 24.16 23.91
N HIS A 212 -40.75 23.81 22.61
CA HIS A 212 -39.68 24.21 21.70
C HIS A 212 -40.28 24.96 20.50
N PRO A 213 -40.49 26.28 20.61
CA PRO A 213 -41.04 27.09 19.51
C PRO A 213 -40.07 27.22 18.31
N GLU A 214 -38.85 26.77 18.45
CA GLU A 214 -37.83 26.80 17.39
C GLU A 214 -37.23 25.42 17.21
N GLY A 215 -37.90 24.54 16.49
CA GLY A 215 -37.30 23.29 16.03
C GLY A 215 -36.12 23.58 15.11
N ARG A 216 -34.87 23.52 15.65
CA ARG A 216 -33.66 23.51 14.83
C ARG A 216 -33.49 22.15 14.22
N VAL A 217 -33.74 22.07 12.93
CA VAL A 217 -33.42 20.85 12.15
C VAL A 217 -31.89 20.75 12.04
N LEU A 218 -31.33 19.59 12.30
CA LEU A 218 -29.94 19.29 11.96
C LEU A 218 -29.75 19.55 10.46
N GLY A 219 -29.04 20.64 10.09
CA GLY A 219 -28.86 21.05 8.71
C GLY A 219 -29.21 22.49 8.40
N GLY A 220 -29.65 23.26 9.38
CA GLY A 220 -29.95 24.66 9.23
C GLY A 220 -31.41 24.95 8.82
N GLU A 221 -31.76 26.24 8.84
CA GLU A 221 -33.07 26.76 8.54
C GLU A 221 -33.47 26.45 7.07
N ILE A 222 -34.65 25.85 6.87
CA ILE A 222 -35.18 25.64 5.51
C ILE A 222 -35.60 27.01 4.96
N ARG A 223 -34.95 27.46 3.90
CA ARG A 223 -35.22 28.73 3.23
C ARG A 223 -35.90 28.53 1.92
N TYR A 224 -36.76 29.47 1.55
CA TYR A 224 -37.51 29.45 0.32
C TYR A 224 -37.20 30.68 -0.51
N MET A 225 -37.14 30.49 -1.83
CA MET A 225 -37.03 31.56 -2.80
C MET A 225 -38.37 32.30 -2.94
N PRO A 226 -38.38 33.52 -3.48
CA PRO A 226 -39.62 34.30 -3.67
C PRO A 226 -40.67 33.59 -4.54
N ASP A 227 -40.25 32.62 -5.36
CA ASP A 227 -41.13 31.80 -6.21
C ASP A 227 -41.75 30.60 -5.48
N GLY A 228 -41.46 30.43 -4.16
CA GLY A 228 -41.96 29.36 -3.31
C GLY A 228 -41.18 28.07 -3.37
N ARG A 229 -40.19 27.93 -4.23
CA ARG A 229 -39.31 26.75 -4.25
C ARG A 229 -38.28 26.79 -3.11
N ARG A 230 -37.87 25.62 -2.66
CA ARG A 230 -36.83 25.50 -1.62
C ARG A 230 -35.47 26.01 -2.15
N TRP A 231 -34.84 26.91 -1.40
CA TRP A 231 -33.51 27.40 -1.72
C TRP A 231 -32.46 26.25 -1.65
N ASN A 232 -31.57 26.26 -2.64
CA ASN A 232 -30.49 25.26 -2.74
C ASN A 232 -29.15 26.00 -2.90
N PRO A 233 -28.24 25.91 -1.88
CA PRO A 233 -26.97 26.65 -1.89
C PRO A 233 -26.08 26.35 -3.09
N TRP A 234 -26.22 25.16 -3.67
CA TRP A 234 -25.42 24.71 -4.81
C TRP A 234 -25.92 25.26 -6.17
N LYS A 235 -27.16 25.62 -6.25
CA LYS A 235 -27.78 26.14 -7.49
C LYS A 235 -28.05 27.64 -7.43
N ASP A 236 -28.44 28.13 -6.26
CA ASP A 236 -28.92 29.47 -6.06
C ASP A 236 -27.87 30.44 -5.49
N GLY A 237 -26.65 29.94 -5.18
CA GLY A 237 -25.56 30.71 -4.59
C GLY A 237 -25.80 31.09 -3.11
N PRO A 238 -25.00 31.99 -2.56
CA PRO A 238 -25.12 32.39 -1.16
C PRO A 238 -26.43 33.08 -0.87
N TRP A 239 -27.06 32.74 0.26
CA TRP A 239 -28.29 33.35 0.70
C TRP A 239 -28.13 34.84 1.04
N VAL A 240 -28.88 35.72 0.40
CA VAL A 240 -28.93 37.15 0.72
C VAL A 240 -30.30 37.44 1.32
N LYS A 241 -30.31 38.00 2.55
CA LYS A 241 -31.54 38.20 3.34
C LYS A 241 -32.55 39.18 2.70
N ASP A 242 -32.05 40.07 1.85
CA ASP A 242 -32.83 41.15 1.22
C ASP A 242 -32.79 41.03 -0.30
N MET A 243 -33.14 39.86 -0.86
CA MET A 243 -33.32 39.77 -2.29
C MET A 243 -34.52 40.63 -2.72
N PRO A 244 -34.33 41.59 -3.63
CA PRO A 244 -35.46 42.40 -4.11
C PRO A 244 -36.45 41.51 -4.85
N HIS A 245 -37.70 41.63 -4.45
CA HIS A 245 -38.82 41.05 -5.18
C HIS A 245 -38.88 41.73 -6.56
N LYS A 246 -38.57 40.97 -7.61
CA LYS A 246 -38.88 41.38 -8.98
C LYS A 246 -40.25 40.90 -9.38
#